data_eb51e2c3c1fbafcad585728a5b7c8cc7
#
_entry.id   eb51e2c3c1fbafcad585728a5b7c8cc7
#
_cell.length_a   1.000
_cell.length_b   1.000
_cell.length_c   1.000
_cell.angle_alpha   90.00
_cell.angle_beta   90.00
_cell.angle_gamma   90.00
#
_symmetry.space_group_name_H-M   'P 1'
#
loop_
_entity.id
_entity.type
_entity.pdbx_description
1 polymer ?
#
loop_
_entity_poly.entity_id
_entity_poly.type
_entity_poly.pdbx_seq_one_letter_code
_entity_poly.pdbx_strand_id
1 'polypeptide(L)'
;MKICKACTFLSFLIILLYSCALPPEDEKESLEPDSSTSELPWTGETEKFTINTKEGVHLNDPQEDAGTAYITIPSSSVRSTRWEFGVRLTFNPSANNYARFYLASSSEILSGDLNGYYIQIGGTKDNVALYRQNGNQSKLLASGRELMKGNNSPKLFIKVECDANGYWTFWTRMETETEYTKEKQIKDASITKSICCGIYCVYTKSRCDGFTFHHIQLSDDVITSTEPDDIPDVPDEPDDAADLLEDMPAGV
;
A
#
# COMPACT_ATOMS: atom_id res chain seq x y z
N MET A 1 -85.54 -1.60 -43.71
CA MET A 1 -85.84 -0.56 -44.75
C MET A 1 -85.14 0.75 -44.25
N LYS A 2 -84.17 1.18 -45.08
CA LYS A 2 -83.71 2.57 -45.26
C LYS A 2 -83.29 3.36 -44.04
N ILE A 3 -81.94 3.63 -43.87
CA ILE A 3 -81.19 4.83 -44.33
C ILE A 3 -81.37 5.97 -43.37
N CYS A 4 -80.30 6.56 -42.83
CA CYS A 4 -79.47 7.57 -43.41
C CYS A 4 -78.32 8.02 -42.54
N LYS A 5 -77.25 8.31 -43.17
CA LYS A 5 -76.03 8.96 -42.84
C LYS A 5 -76.21 10.32 -42.14
N ALA A 6 -75.37 10.66 -41.19
CA ALA A 6 -74.87 12.02 -41.10
C ALA A 6 -73.42 12.00 -40.52
N CYS A 7 -72.57 12.48 -41.32
CA CYS A 7 -71.15 12.74 -41.12
C CYS A 7 -71.03 14.02 -40.28
N THR A 8 -70.32 13.99 -39.17
CA THR A 8 -69.93 15.25 -38.50
C THR A 8 -68.45 15.22 -38.29
N PHE A 9 -67.74 16.06 -39.02
CA PHE A 9 -66.32 16.36 -38.86
C PHE A 9 -66.09 17.07 -37.54
N LEU A 10 -65.28 16.48 -36.64
CA LEU A 10 -64.81 17.17 -35.48
C LEU A 10 -63.31 17.38 -35.64
N SER A 11 -62.98 18.65 -35.88
CA SER A 11 -61.65 19.17 -36.02
C SER A 11 -60.92 19.06 -34.66
N PHE A 12 -59.93 18.16 -34.56
CA PHE A 12 -59.06 18.11 -33.36
C PHE A 12 -57.93 19.09 -33.53
N LEU A 13 -57.99 20.16 -32.78
CA LEU A 13 -56.94 21.15 -32.57
C LEU A 13 -55.85 20.52 -31.71
N ILE A 14 -54.73 20.09 -32.28
CA ILE A 14 -53.58 19.59 -31.59
C ILE A 14 -52.81 20.82 -31.02
N ILE A 15 -52.93 21.06 -29.72
CA ILE A 15 -52.09 21.98 -29.01
C ILE A 15 -50.79 21.24 -28.69
N LEU A 16 -49.73 21.55 -29.41
CA LEU A 16 -48.37 21.16 -29.10
C LEU A 16 -47.90 21.94 -27.86
N LEU A 17 -48.02 21.34 -26.66
CA LEU A 17 -47.31 21.79 -25.49
C LEU A 17 -45.84 21.38 -25.63
N TYR A 18 -44.98 22.32 -25.96
CA TYR A 18 -43.53 22.19 -25.81
C TYR A 18 -43.27 22.16 -24.29
N SER A 19 -43.13 20.94 -23.77
CA SER A 19 -42.53 20.75 -22.45
C SER A 19 -41.05 20.92 -22.59
N CYS A 20 -40.52 22.00 -22.08
CA CYS A 20 -39.09 22.22 -21.90
C CYS A 20 -38.62 21.23 -20.82
N ALA A 21 -38.17 20.05 -21.24
CA ALA A 21 -37.49 19.14 -20.33
C ALA A 21 -36.11 19.73 -20.07
N LEU A 22 -35.83 20.08 -18.83
CA LEU A 22 -34.49 20.34 -18.34
C LEU A 22 -33.62 19.08 -18.57
N PRO A 23 -32.36 19.22 -18.97
CA PRO A 23 -31.48 18.05 -19.05
C PRO A 23 -31.36 17.45 -17.66
N PRO A 24 -31.19 16.09 -17.56
CA PRO A 24 -30.95 15.46 -16.29
C PRO A 24 -29.69 16.04 -15.67
N GLU A 25 -29.77 16.47 -14.42
CA GLU A 25 -28.59 16.76 -13.62
C GLU A 25 -27.68 15.54 -13.67
N ASP A 26 -26.43 15.75 -14.07
CA ASP A 26 -25.38 14.75 -13.99
C ASP A 26 -25.36 14.18 -12.57
N GLU A 27 -25.90 12.97 -12.40
CA GLU A 27 -25.56 12.17 -11.23
C GLU A 27 -24.04 12.06 -11.22
N LYS A 28 -23.42 12.81 -10.35
CA LYS A 28 -22.05 12.51 -9.92
C LYS A 28 -22.11 11.10 -9.37
N GLU A 29 -21.74 10.16 -10.22
CA GLU A 29 -21.34 8.83 -9.81
C GLU A 29 -20.27 9.00 -8.74
N SER A 30 -20.69 8.92 -7.49
CA SER A 30 -19.77 8.81 -6.38
C SER A 30 -19.03 7.49 -6.60
N LEU A 31 -17.81 7.57 -7.09
CA LEU A 31 -16.87 6.46 -7.09
C LEU A 31 -16.64 6.10 -5.61
N GLU A 32 -17.57 5.31 -5.07
CA GLU A 32 -17.31 4.54 -3.87
C GLU A 32 -16.11 3.65 -4.21
N PRO A 33 -14.99 3.73 -3.48
CA PRO A 33 -13.87 2.86 -3.74
C PRO A 33 -14.33 1.43 -3.52
N ASP A 34 -14.27 0.65 -4.57
CA ASP A 34 -14.58 -0.77 -4.59
C ASP A 34 -13.78 -1.47 -3.49
N SER A 35 -14.46 -1.96 -2.47
CA SER A 35 -13.85 -2.59 -1.29
C SER A 35 -13.56 -4.06 -1.57
N SER A 36 -12.68 -4.34 -2.55
CA SER A 36 -12.39 -5.68 -3.04
C SER A 36 -11.49 -6.55 -2.15
N THR A 37 -11.15 -6.08 -0.95
CA THR A 37 -10.19 -6.77 -0.04
C THR A 37 -10.62 -8.19 0.38
N SER A 38 -11.91 -8.51 0.33
CA SER A 38 -12.44 -9.81 0.75
C SER A 38 -12.47 -10.88 -0.33
N GLU A 39 -12.34 -10.48 -1.59
CA GLU A 39 -12.29 -11.41 -2.73
C GLU A 39 -10.89 -11.96 -2.98
N LEU A 40 -9.88 -11.40 -2.29
CA LEU A 40 -8.52 -11.87 -2.42
C LEU A 40 -8.36 -13.28 -1.79
N PRO A 41 -7.69 -14.22 -2.49
CA PRO A 41 -7.53 -15.59 -2.05
C PRO A 41 -6.43 -15.71 -0.97
N TRP A 42 -6.74 -15.26 0.24
CA TRP A 42 -5.82 -15.32 1.36
C TRP A 42 -5.49 -16.74 1.79
N THR A 43 -4.20 -17.00 2.03
CA THR A 43 -3.64 -18.24 2.55
C THR A 43 -2.68 -17.96 3.71
N GLY A 44 -2.18 -19.00 4.39
CA GLY A 44 -1.29 -18.88 5.55
C GLY A 44 -2.04 -19.09 6.86
N GLU A 45 -1.76 -18.29 7.88
CA GLU A 45 -2.35 -18.43 9.22
C GLU A 45 -3.71 -17.69 9.31
N THR A 46 -4.63 -18.04 8.39
CA THR A 46 -5.93 -17.34 8.24
C THR A 46 -6.80 -17.42 9.49
N GLU A 47 -6.60 -18.44 10.35
CA GLU A 47 -7.29 -18.58 11.63
C GLU A 47 -6.95 -17.48 12.64
N LYS A 48 -5.84 -16.77 12.43
CA LYS A 48 -5.44 -15.60 13.23
C LYS A 48 -5.95 -14.28 12.68
N PHE A 49 -6.73 -14.30 11.60
CA PHE A 49 -7.22 -13.09 10.96
C PHE A 49 -8.74 -13.14 10.74
N THR A 50 -9.38 -12.03 10.94
CA THR A 50 -10.76 -11.80 10.49
C THR A 50 -10.70 -11.05 9.17
N ILE A 51 -11.26 -11.65 8.10
CA ILE A 51 -11.29 -11.05 6.76
C ILE A 51 -12.73 -10.60 6.48
N ASN A 52 -12.91 -9.32 6.20
CA ASN A 52 -14.22 -8.69 6.03
C ASN A 52 -14.19 -7.70 4.86
N THR A 53 -15.25 -7.73 4.02
CA THR A 53 -15.40 -6.82 2.85
C THR A 53 -15.35 -5.35 3.18
N LYS A 54 -15.88 -4.95 4.34
CA LYS A 54 -16.02 -3.54 4.73
C LYS A 54 -14.86 -3.04 5.58
N GLU A 55 -14.33 -3.92 6.45
CA GLU A 55 -13.35 -3.54 7.46
C GLU A 55 -11.92 -3.91 7.06
N GLY A 56 -11.79 -4.82 6.09
CA GLY A 56 -10.49 -5.31 5.60
C GLY A 56 -10.02 -6.57 6.33
N VAL A 57 -8.71 -6.70 6.46
CA VAL A 57 -8.01 -7.82 7.10
C VAL A 57 -7.56 -7.38 8.48
N HIS A 58 -8.09 -7.98 9.51
CA HIS A 58 -7.85 -7.66 10.90
C HIS A 58 -7.16 -8.83 11.61
N LEU A 59 -6.00 -8.56 12.24
CA LEU A 59 -5.36 -9.53 13.12
C LEU A 59 -6.24 -9.75 14.35
N ASN A 60 -6.58 -10.98 14.63
CA ASN A 60 -7.38 -11.40 15.78
C ASN A 60 -6.90 -12.78 16.22
N ASP A 61 -5.73 -12.84 16.89
CA ASP A 61 -5.15 -14.11 17.33
C ASP A 61 -6.01 -14.71 18.45
N PRO A 62 -6.68 -15.85 18.20
CA PRO A 62 -7.60 -16.45 19.17
C PRO A 62 -6.89 -17.01 20.41
N GLN A 63 -5.57 -17.20 20.37
CA GLN A 63 -4.78 -17.65 21.50
C GLN A 63 -4.43 -16.50 22.45
N GLU A 64 -4.58 -15.26 22.00
CA GLU A 64 -4.22 -14.05 22.76
C GLU A 64 -2.78 -14.10 23.30
N ASP A 65 -1.85 -14.66 22.55
CA ASP A 65 -0.43 -14.75 22.92
C ASP A 65 0.41 -13.70 22.16
N ALA A 66 1.64 -13.50 22.63
CA ALA A 66 2.64 -12.76 21.89
C ALA A 66 3.21 -13.65 20.78
N GLY A 67 3.46 -13.07 19.61
CA GLY A 67 3.98 -13.87 18.51
C GLY A 67 4.07 -13.13 17.19
N THR A 68 3.93 -13.92 16.16
CA THR A 68 3.83 -13.45 14.78
C THR A 68 2.65 -14.11 14.10
N ALA A 69 2.10 -13.42 13.11
CA ALA A 69 1.09 -13.98 12.23
C ALA A 69 1.27 -13.45 10.81
N TYR A 70 0.95 -14.28 9.81
CA TYR A 70 1.03 -13.87 8.41
C TYR A 70 -0.08 -14.47 7.57
N ILE A 71 -0.45 -13.73 6.54
CA ILE A 71 -1.29 -14.20 5.43
C ILE A 71 -0.76 -13.67 4.11
N THR A 72 -0.97 -14.44 3.05
CA THR A 72 -0.46 -14.13 1.72
C THR A 72 -1.53 -14.30 0.66
N ILE A 73 -1.34 -13.63 -0.47
CA ILE A 73 -2.06 -13.86 -1.72
C ILE A 73 -1.06 -14.15 -2.83
N PRO A 74 -1.38 -15.01 -3.82
CA PRO A 74 -0.53 -15.23 -4.97
C PRO A 74 -0.23 -13.92 -5.72
N SER A 75 1.06 -13.65 -6.00
CA SER A 75 1.48 -12.51 -6.79
C SER A 75 2.85 -12.78 -7.40
N SER A 76 2.94 -12.76 -8.73
CA SER A 76 4.21 -12.91 -9.44
C SER A 76 4.88 -11.59 -9.78
N SER A 77 4.20 -10.48 -9.53
CA SER A 77 4.61 -9.14 -9.94
C SER A 77 5.65 -8.55 -9.00
N VAL A 78 6.67 -7.93 -9.56
CA VAL A 78 7.68 -7.15 -8.83
C VAL A 78 7.91 -5.81 -9.49
N ARG A 79 7.93 -5.78 -10.83
CA ARG A 79 8.18 -4.59 -11.63
C ARG A 79 6.92 -4.12 -12.34
N SER A 80 6.88 -2.83 -12.68
CA SER A 80 5.72 -2.17 -13.28
C SER A 80 4.47 -2.40 -12.46
N THR A 81 4.61 -2.38 -11.13
CA THR A 81 3.56 -2.76 -10.19
C THR A 81 3.37 -1.66 -9.14
N ARG A 82 2.13 -1.43 -8.80
CA ARG A 82 1.69 -0.55 -7.72
C ARG A 82 0.97 -1.36 -6.66
N TRP A 83 1.32 -1.09 -5.41
CA TRP A 83 0.62 -1.56 -4.21
C TRP A 83 0.06 -0.35 -3.48
N GLU A 84 -1.20 -0.41 -3.12
CA GLU A 84 -1.83 0.64 -2.31
C GLU A 84 -2.69 -0.01 -1.23
N PHE A 85 -2.56 0.46 -0.01
CA PHE A 85 -3.31 -0.07 1.12
C PHE A 85 -3.38 0.92 2.28
N GLY A 86 -4.43 0.79 3.09
CA GLY A 86 -4.55 1.46 4.37
C GLY A 86 -4.14 0.55 5.52
N VAL A 87 -3.62 1.13 6.59
CA VAL A 87 -3.35 0.43 7.84
C VAL A 87 -3.82 1.24 9.03
N ARG A 88 -4.40 0.55 10.00
CA ARG A 88 -4.83 1.09 11.29
C ARG A 88 -4.18 0.26 12.39
N LEU A 89 -3.54 0.94 13.35
CA LEU A 89 -3.03 0.32 14.56
C LEU A 89 -3.78 0.90 15.74
N THR A 90 -4.06 0.09 16.76
CA THR A 90 -4.72 0.54 18.00
C THR A 90 -3.73 0.84 19.13
N PHE A 91 -2.46 1.06 18.76
CA PHE A 91 -1.36 1.29 19.68
C PHE A 91 -0.27 2.14 19.04
N ASN A 92 0.63 2.71 19.88
CA ASN A 92 1.87 3.30 19.40
C ASN A 92 2.86 2.17 19.02
N PRO A 93 3.38 2.11 17.79
CA PRO A 93 4.33 1.07 17.36
C PRO A 93 5.58 0.98 18.24
N SER A 94 6.25 -0.15 18.20
CA SER A 94 7.49 -0.39 18.96
C SER A 94 8.32 -1.51 18.34
N ALA A 95 9.48 -1.80 18.90
CA ALA A 95 10.33 -2.92 18.47
C ALA A 95 9.62 -4.29 18.49
N ASN A 96 8.61 -4.44 19.35
CA ASN A 96 7.87 -5.69 19.54
C ASN A 96 6.45 -5.65 18.97
N ASN A 97 6.04 -4.51 18.41
CA ASN A 97 4.70 -4.31 17.85
C ASN A 97 4.82 -3.49 16.56
N TYR A 98 4.87 -4.17 15.44
CA TYR A 98 4.99 -3.59 14.10
C TYR A 98 4.45 -4.55 13.05
N ALA A 99 4.21 -4.03 11.85
CA ALA A 99 3.81 -4.86 10.73
C ALA A 99 4.79 -4.73 9.55
N ARG A 100 4.73 -5.72 8.65
CA ARG A 100 5.33 -5.68 7.34
C ARG A 100 4.27 -6.00 6.30
N PHE A 101 4.28 -5.26 5.22
CA PHE A 101 3.56 -5.63 4.02
C PHE A 101 4.59 -6.07 2.99
N TYR A 102 4.66 -7.37 2.73
CA TYR A 102 5.53 -7.93 1.69
C TYR A 102 4.94 -7.60 0.32
N LEU A 103 5.68 -6.82 -0.45
CA LEU A 103 5.36 -6.43 -1.82
C LEU A 103 5.65 -7.57 -2.79
N ALA A 104 6.71 -8.32 -2.49
CA ALA A 104 7.15 -9.49 -3.24
C ALA A 104 7.85 -10.46 -2.29
N SER A 105 7.60 -11.75 -2.45
CA SER A 105 8.23 -12.80 -1.66
C SER A 105 8.47 -14.05 -2.50
N SER A 106 9.61 -14.72 -2.25
CA SER A 106 9.94 -16.04 -2.82
C SER A 106 9.37 -17.21 -2.01
N SER A 107 8.68 -16.94 -0.90
CA SER A 107 8.08 -17.94 0.00
C SER A 107 6.71 -17.47 0.46
N GLU A 108 5.77 -18.40 0.56
CA GLU A 108 4.46 -18.15 1.20
C GLU A 108 4.57 -18.06 2.73
N ILE A 109 5.65 -18.59 3.32
CA ILE A 109 5.92 -18.52 4.75
C ILE A 109 6.73 -17.25 5.02
N LEU A 110 6.05 -16.18 5.46
CA LEU A 110 6.68 -14.86 5.66
C LEU A 110 7.51 -14.77 6.94
N SER A 111 7.40 -15.73 7.85
CA SER A 111 8.19 -15.79 9.09
C SER A 111 9.57 -16.43 8.91
N GLY A 112 9.86 -17.01 7.75
CA GLY A 112 11.08 -17.76 7.47
C GLY A 112 12.10 -16.99 6.61
N ASP A 113 13.08 -17.75 6.15
CA ASP A 113 14.07 -17.29 5.19
C ASP A 113 13.43 -17.13 3.82
N LEU A 114 13.53 -15.94 3.25
CA LEU A 114 12.97 -15.64 1.93
C LEU A 114 13.75 -14.52 1.23
N ASN A 115 13.54 -14.40 -0.07
CA ASN A 115 14.00 -13.24 -0.84
C ASN A 115 12.78 -12.40 -1.21
N GLY A 116 12.79 -11.11 -0.88
CA GLY A 116 11.63 -10.25 -1.10
C GLY A 116 11.86 -8.79 -0.79
N TYR A 117 10.86 -8.00 -1.08
CA TYR A 117 10.76 -6.60 -0.67
C TYR A 117 9.56 -6.43 0.25
N TYR A 118 9.70 -5.61 1.27
CA TYR A 118 8.60 -5.27 2.15
C TYR A 118 8.64 -3.83 2.64
N ILE A 119 7.47 -3.30 2.92
CA ILE A 119 7.29 -2.08 3.70
C ILE A 119 7.13 -2.48 5.17
N GLN A 120 7.98 -1.96 6.05
CA GLN A 120 7.79 -2.03 7.49
C GLN A 120 7.01 -0.80 7.96
N ILE A 121 6.02 -1.04 8.80
CA ILE A 121 5.10 -0.05 9.36
C ILE A 121 5.29 -0.06 10.86
N GLY A 122 5.84 1.04 11.39
CA GLY A 122 6.22 1.14 12.79
C GLY A 122 7.60 0.57 13.12
N GLY A 123 7.75 0.01 14.29
CA GLY A 123 9.03 -0.36 14.88
C GLY A 123 9.58 0.75 15.74
N THR A 124 10.89 0.78 15.98
CA THR A 124 11.54 1.73 16.90
C THR A 124 11.59 3.17 16.39
N LYS A 125 11.35 3.37 15.07
CA LYS A 125 11.41 4.70 14.44
C LYS A 125 10.02 5.28 14.17
N ASP A 126 8.96 4.57 14.49
CA ASP A 126 7.58 5.02 14.29
C ASP A 126 7.31 5.54 12.86
N ASN A 127 7.92 4.89 11.86
CA ASN A 127 7.88 5.32 10.48
C ASN A 127 7.45 4.20 9.54
N VAL A 128 7.35 4.55 8.26
CA VAL A 128 7.21 3.60 7.15
C VAL A 128 8.56 3.51 6.46
N ALA A 129 9.05 2.30 6.19
CA ALA A 129 10.36 2.11 5.58
C ALA A 129 10.38 0.91 4.62
N LEU A 130 11.07 1.04 3.50
CA LEU A 130 11.25 0.00 2.50
C LEU A 130 12.51 -0.81 2.80
N TYR A 131 12.35 -2.12 2.76
CA TYR A 131 13.43 -3.09 2.97
C TYR A 131 13.51 -4.10 1.83
N ARG A 132 14.71 -4.63 1.62
CA ARG A 132 14.95 -5.88 0.90
C ARG A 132 15.36 -6.95 1.90
N GLN A 133 14.75 -8.12 1.83
CA GLN A 133 15.16 -9.32 2.55
C GLN A 133 15.90 -10.28 1.61
N ASN A 134 16.98 -10.87 2.10
CA ASN A 134 17.76 -11.91 1.45
C ASN A 134 18.07 -13.01 2.48
N GLY A 135 17.40 -14.15 2.37
CA GLY A 135 17.38 -15.16 3.41
C GLY A 135 16.79 -14.59 4.72
N ASN A 136 17.54 -14.67 5.81
CA ASN A 136 17.16 -14.12 7.12
C ASN A 136 17.65 -12.68 7.35
N GLN A 137 18.34 -12.07 6.38
CA GLN A 137 18.89 -10.74 6.51
C GLN A 137 18.04 -9.69 5.81
N SER A 138 17.77 -8.60 6.50
CA SER A 138 17.05 -7.45 5.95
C SER A 138 17.94 -6.23 5.82
N LYS A 139 17.93 -5.62 4.64
CA LYS A 139 18.63 -4.37 4.33
C LYS A 139 17.61 -3.25 4.20
N LEU A 140 17.78 -2.18 4.98
CA LEU A 140 17.04 -0.94 4.80
C LEU A 140 17.43 -0.32 3.44
N LEU A 141 16.47 -0.04 2.59
CA LEU A 141 16.64 0.64 1.32
C LEU A 141 16.29 2.13 1.43
N ALA A 142 15.15 2.42 2.03
CA ALA A 142 14.68 3.79 2.18
C ALA A 142 13.83 3.94 3.43
N SER A 143 14.00 5.06 4.15
CA SER A 143 13.28 5.40 5.37
C SER A 143 12.42 6.64 5.15
N GLY A 144 11.14 6.57 5.48
CA GLY A 144 10.23 7.71 5.48
C GLY A 144 10.28 8.50 6.79
N ARG A 145 9.44 9.52 6.86
CA ARG A 145 9.26 10.37 8.04
C ARG A 145 8.65 9.60 9.22
N GLU A 146 8.89 10.07 10.46
CA GLU A 146 8.37 9.48 11.72
C GLU A 146 6.90 9.89 11.97
N LEU A 147 5.99 9.52 11.04
CA LEU A 147 4.60 10.00 11.07
C LEU A 147 3.72 9.36 12.15
N MET A 148 4.16 8.28 12.78
CA MET A 148 3.42 7.59 13.85
C MET A 148 3.93 7.93 15.24
N LYS A 149 4.96 8.77 15.38
CA LYS A 149 5.61 9.09 16.65
C LYS A 149 4.63 9.66 17.69
N GLY A 150 4.54 8.96 18.81
CA GLY A 150 3.65 9.35 19.92
C GLY A 150 2.15 9.18 19.61
N ASN A 151 1.79 8.55 18.52
CA ASN A 151 0.41 8.29 18.15
C ASN A 151 -0.03 6.90 18.63
N ASN A 152 -1.00 6.85 19.54
CA ASN A 152 -1.51 5.60 20.10
C ASN A 152 -2.56 4.91 19.22
N SER A 153 -2.93 5.50 18.11
CA SER A 153 -3.89 4.92 17.15
C SER A 153 -3.65 5.47 15.74
N PRO A 154 -2.46 5.22 15.16
CA PRO A 154 -2.14 5.73 13.84
C PRO A 154 -2.98 5.04 12.77
N LYS A 155 -3.47 5.86 11.84
CA LYS A 155 -4.21 5.43 10.66
C LYS A 155 -3.60 6.10 9.45
N LEU A 156 -3.13 5.32 8.50
CA LEU A 156 -2.41 5.84 7.36
C LEU A 156 -2.68 5.02 6.09
N PHE A 157 -2.42 5.64 4.96
CA PHE A 157 -2.42 5.01 3.65
C PHE A 157 -1.00 5.02 3.10
N ILE A 158 -0.64 3.94 2.44
CA ILE A 158 0.69 3.71 1.88
C ILE A 158 0.51 3.33 0.41
N LYS A 159 1.26 4.00 -0.46
CA LYS A 159 1.36 3.68 -1.88
C LYS A 159 2.82 3.36 -2.19
N VAL A 160 3.07 2.27 -2.90
CA VAL A 160 4.41 1.86 -3.33
C VAL A 160 4.36 1.55 -4.81
N GLU A 161 5.35 1.97 -5.55
CA GLU A 161 5.51 1.66 -6.96
C GLU A 161 6.93 1.14 -7.23
N CYS A 162 7.02 0.12 -8.06
CA CYS A 162 8.26 -0.33 -8.64
C CYS A 162 8.16 -0.21 -10.16
N ASP A 163 8.98 0.61 -10.78
CA ASP A 163 8.98 0.76 -12.23
C ASP A 163 9.67 -0.40 -12.97
N ALA A 164 9.64 -0.39 -14.29
CA ALA A 164 10.28 -1.39 -15.14
C ALA A 164 11.81 -1.47 -14.92
N ASN A 165 12.45 -0.39 -14.48
CA ASN A 165 13.88 -0.27 -14.26
C ASN A 165 14.33 -0.63 -12.84
N GLY A 166 13.37 -0.89 -11.94
CA GLY A 166 13.61 -1.20 -10.53
C GLY A 166 13.83 0.02 -9.66
N TYR A 167 13.29 1.16 -10.04
CA TYR A 167 13.16 2.28 -9.13
C TYR A 167 11.91 2.08 -8.27
N TRP A 168 12.14 2.02 -6.98
CA TRP A 168 11.10 1.92 -5.95
C TRP A 168 10.81 3.30 -5.43
N THR A 169 9.54 3.69 -5.43
CA THR A 169 9.06 4.93 -4.84
C THR A 169 7.93 4.61 -3.89
N PHE A 170 7.91 5.23 -2.73
CA PHE A 170 6.77 5.10 -1.83
C PHE A 170 6.32 6.44 -1.28
N TRP A 171 5.03 6.49 -0.99
CA TRP A 171 4.31 7.66 -0.48
C TRP A 171 3.50 7.24 0.73
N THR A 172 3.31 8.17 1.63
CA THR A 172 2.44 8.00 2.79
C THR A 172 1.52 9.19 2.97
N ARG A 173 0.37 8.97 3.57
CA ARG A 173 -0.50 9.99 4.14
C ARG A 173 -1.19 9.47 5.39
N MET A 174 -1.42 10.32 6.37
CA MET A 174 -2.33 10.02 7.48
C MET A 174 -3.78 10.02 6.97
N GLU A 175 -4.70 9.33 7.66
CA GLU A 175 -6.13 9.34 7.31
C GLU A 175 -6.71 10.78 7.30
N THR A 176 -6.13 11.68 8.09
CA THR A 176 -6.51 13.10 8.16
C THR A 176 -5.92 13.98 7.06
N GLU A 177 -5.00 13.46 6.26
CA GLU A 177 -4.38 14.17 5.13
C GLU A 177 -5.10 13.79 3.84
N THR A 178 -5.28 14.75 2.93
CA THR A 178 -5.90 14.54 1.61
C THR A 178 -4.89 14.05 0.57
N GLU A 179 -3.65 14.49 0.69
CA GLU A 179 -2.62 14.26 -0.32
C GLU A 179 -1.52 13.32 0.19
N TYR A 180 -1.03 12.47 -0.71
CA TYR A 180 0.14 11.66 -0.45
C TYR A 180 1.42 12.49 -0.44
N THR A 181 2.27 12.26 0.54
CA THR A 181 3.64 12.78 0.57
C THR A 181 4.60 11.74 0.01
N LYS A 182 5.39 12.10 -1.03
CA LYS A 182 6.48 11.26 -1.53
C LYS A 182 7.56 11.18 -0.46
N GLU A 183 7.85 9.97 0.02
CA GLU A 183 8.85 9.77 1.06
C GLU A 183 10.25 9.63 0.47
N LYS A 184 10.45 8.64 -0.39
CA LYS A 184 11.74 8.35 -1.01
C LYS A 184 11.58 7.63 -2.34
N GLN A 185 12.64 7.73 -3.15
CA GLN A 185 12.86 6.90 -4.32
C GLN A 185 14.25 6.28 -4.24
N ILE A 186 14.38 5.00 -4.58
CA ILE A 186 15.64 4.26 -4.54
C ILE A 186 15.68 3.20 -5.65
N LYS A 187 16.83 2.99 -6.25
CA LYS A 187 17.04 1.92 -7.21
C LYS A 187 17.48 0.64 -6.51
N ASP A 188 16.72 -0.42 -6.64
CA ASP A 188 17.11 -1.78 -6.28
C ASP A 188 16.45 -2.77 -7.23
N ALA A 189 17.26 -3.50 -7.97
CA ALA A 189 16.83 -4.43 -8.99
C ALA A 189 17.23 -5.88 -8.66
N SER A 190 17.58 -6.15 -7.41
CA SER A 190 18.20 -7.42 -6.99
C SER A 190 17.24 -8.60 -7.06
N ILE A 191 15.94 -8.38 -6.81
CA ILE A 191 14.92 -9.43 -6.83
C ILE A 191 13.95 -9.13 -7.97
N THR A 192 13.73 -10.14 -8.81
CA THR A 192 12.91 -10.03 -10.04
C THR A 192 11.79 -11.05 -10.10
N LYS A 193 11.68 -11.91 -9.11
CA LYS A 193 10.66 -12.97 -9.05
C LYS A 193 9.95 -12.92 -7.72
N SER A 194 8.65 -13.16 -7.76
CA SER A 194 7.77 -13.29 -6.61
C SER A 194 6.84 -14.47 -6.81
N ILE A 195 6.33 -15.04 -5.72
CA ILE A 195 5.24 -16.01 -5.74
C ILE A 195 4.01 -15.50 -4.98
N CYS A 196 4.24 -14.57 -4.05
CA CYS A 196 3.15 -13.98 -3.27
C CYS A 196 3.50 -12.57 -2.78
N CYS A 197 2.48 -11.83 -2.39
CA CYS A 197 2.57 -10.67 -1.50
C CYS A 197 1.74 -10.94 -0.25
N GLY A 198 1.91 -10.15 0.83
CA GLY A 198 1.15 -10.45 2.03
C GLY A 198 1.49 -9.60 3.25
N ILE A 199 0.79 -9.90 4.32
CA ILE A 199 0.86 -9.22 5.60
C ILE A 199 1.61 -10.10 6.59
N TYR A 200 2.51 -9.49 7.36
CA TYR A 200 3.20 -10.11 8.49
C TYR A 200 3.15 -9.16 9.69
N CYS A 201 2.61 -9.65 10.80
CA CYS A 201 2.49 -8.90 12.04
C CYS A 201 3.42 -9.47 13.12
N VAL A 202 4.04 -8.59 13.89
CA VAL A 202 4.78 -8.92 15.12
C VAL A 202 4.08 -8.22 16.26
N TYR A 203 3.69 -8.96 17.29
CA TYR A 203 2.84 -8.43 18.36
C TYR A 203 3.13 -9.05 19.71
N THR A 204 2.91 -8.27 20.74
CA THR A 204 2.82 -8.73 22.14
C THR A 204 1.38 -9.18 22.42
N LYS A 205 1.18 -9.96 23.49
CA LYS A 205 -0.15 -10.45 23.90
C LYS A 205 -1.22 -9.34 23.95
N SER A 206 -0.88 -8.16 24.43
CA SER A 206 -1.81 -7.03 24.52
C SER A 206 -2.11 -6.33 23.19
N ARG A 207 -1.54 -6.82 22.07
CA ARG A 207 -1.67 -6.24 20.72
C ARG A 207 -2.02 -7.30 19.66
N CYS A 208 -2.44 -8.49 20.10
CA CYS A 208 -2.81 -9.63 19.25
C CYS A 208 -4.07 -9.37 18.40
N ASP A 209 -4.75 -8.25 18.61
CA ASP A 209 -5.94 -7.77 17.89
C ASP A 209 -5.79 -6.32 17.39
N GLY A 210 -4.57 -5.78 17.37
CA GLY A 210 -4.34 -4.34 17.18
C GLY A 210 -4.05 -3.88 15.76
N PHE A 211 -4.10 -4.75 14.74
CA PHE A 211 -3.71 -4.43 13.37
C PHE A 211 -4.87 -4.62 12.40
N THR A 212 -5.15 -3.63 11.56
CA THR A 212 -6.13 -3.74 10.49
C THR A 212 -5.54 -3.20 9.19
N PHE A 213 -5.64 -3.99 8.12
CA PHE A 213 -5.27 -3.61 6.76
C PHE A 213 -6.55 -3.52 5.91
N HIS A 214 -6.67 -2.46 5.12
CA HIS A 214 -7.87 -2.22 4.32
C HIS A 214 -7.51 -1.55 2.99
N HIS A 215 -8.45 -1.54 2.03
CA HIS A 215 -8.24 -0.97 0.69
C HIS A 215 -6.98 -1.50 0.02
N ILE A 216 -6.75 -2.82 0.12
CA ILE A 216 -5.57 -3.46 -0.48
C ILE A 216 -5.81 -3.60 -1.98
N GLN A 217 -4.97 -2.94 -2.76
CA GLN A 217 -5.01 -2.94 -4.22
C GLN A 217 -3.63 -3.27 -4.78
N LEU A 218 -3.60 -4.13 -5.78
CA LEU A 218 -2.45 -4.44 -6.60
C LEU A 218 -2.80 -4.14 -8.05
N SER A 219 -1.96 -3.41 -8.74
CA SER A 219 -2.17 -3.10 -10.15
C SER A 219 -0.85 -3.26 -10.90
N ASP A 220 -0.89 -3.99 -12.00
CA ASP A 220 0.23 -4.23 -12.91
C ASP A 220 0.23 -3.18 -14.05
N ASP A 221 -0.19 -1.96 -13.77
CA ASP A 221 -0.17 -0.88 -14.74
C ASP A 221 1.27 -0.57 -15.17
N VAL A 222 1.44 -0.27 -16.45
CA VAL A 222 2.72 0.20 -16.97
C VAL A 222 3.05 1.54 -16.32
N ILE A 223 3.84 1.50 -15.27
CA ILE A 223 4.35 2.69 -14.61
C ILE A 223 5.47 3.23 -15.50
N THR A 224 5.17 4.25 -16.29
CA THR A 224 6.19 4.99 -17.03
C THR A 224 7.08 5.70 -16.00
N SER A 225 8.38 5.35 -16.02
CA SER A 225 9.38 6.01 -15.20
C SER A 225 9.38 7.52 -15.53
N THR A 226 8.95 8.34 -14.61
CA THR A 226 9.44 9.72 -14.59
C THR A 226 10.90 9.64 -14.15
N GLU A 227 11.81 10.07 -15.02
CA GLU A 227 13.22 10.21 -14.65
C GLU A 227 13.31 10.93 -13.31
N PRO A 228 14.26 10.56 -12.43
CA PRO A 228 14.45 11.28 -11.17
C PRO A 228 14.70 12.75 -11.50
N ASP A 229 13.91 13.64 -10.86
CA ASP A 229 14.24 15.07 -10.84
C ASP A 229 15.72 15.18 -10.48
N ASP A 230 16.50 15.85 -11.34
CA ASP A 230 17.95 16.01 -11.25
C ASP A 230 18.42 16.09 -9.79
N ILE A 231 18.96 14.98 -9.29
CA ILE A 231 19.78 15.03 -8.08
C ILE A 231 21.08 15.67 -8.56
N PRO A 232 21.46 16.88 -8.11
CA PRO A 232 22.74 17.42 -8.46
C PRO A 232 23.81 16.42 -8.05
N ASP A 233 24.70 16.09 -9.00
CA ASP A 233 25.89 15.31 -8.77
C ASP A 233 26.58 15.86 -7.52
N VAL A 234 26.51 15.09 -6.44
CA VAL A 234 27.41 15.33 -5.29
C VAL A 234 28.79 14.90 -5.81
N PRO A 235 29.75 15.83 -5.93
CA PRO A 235 31.10 15.45 -6.35
C PRO A 235 31.63 14.37 -5.43
N ASP A 236 32.17 13.29 -6.00
CA ASP A 236 32.93 12.30 -5.27
C ASP A 236 33.95 13.03 -4.41
N GLU A 237 33.81 12.93 -3.08
CA GLU A 237 34.92 13.33 -2.21
C GLU A 237 36.13 12.49 -2.56
N PRO A 238 37.29 13.13 -2.80
CA PRO A 238 38.51 12.37 -3.14
C PRO A 238 38.90 11.49 -1.95
N ASP A 239 39.23 10.23 -2.24
CA ASP A 239 39.82 9.23 -1.34
C ASP A 239 41.27 9.67 -0.91
N ASP A 240 41.37 10.79 -0.19
CA ASP A 240 42.61 11.26 0.41
C ASP A 240 42.53 11.27 1.95
N ALA A 241 42.37 10.08 2.52
CA ALA A 241 42.53 9.89 3.97
C ALA A 241 43.40 8.67 4.31
N ALA A 242 44.42 8.41 3.50
CA ALA A 242 45.35 7.31 3.77
C ALA A 242 46.82 7.74 3.71
N ASP A 243 47.19 8.97 4.10
CA ASP A 243 48.59 9.36 4.16
C ASP A 243 48.93 10.44 5.20
N LEU A 244 48.58 10.18 6.48
CA LEU A 244 49.10 10.98 7.63
C LEU A 244 49.34 10.12 8.88
N LEU A 245 50.06 9.00 8.73
CA LEU A 245 50.59 8.26 9.87
C LEU A 245 52.04 7.79 9.60
N GLU A 246 52.89 8.66 9.07
CA GLU A 246 54.38 8.51 9.15
C GLU A 246 54.92 9.88 9.48
N ASP A 247 55.12 10.19 10.76
CA ASP A 247 56.22 10.97 11.33
C ASP A 247 55.90 11.28 12.83
N MET A 248 56.19 10.30 13.69
CA MET A 248 56.52 10.60 15.07
C MET A 248 57.95 10.07 15.37
N PRO A 249 58.91 10.94 15.70
CA PRO A 249 60.24 10.52 16.04
C PRO A 249 60.24 9.82 17.38
N ALA A 250 60.90 8.66 17.44
CA ALA A 250 61.34 8.02 18.66
C ALA A 250 62.40 8.88 19.35
N GLY A 251 62.19 9.20 20.63
CA GLY A 251 63.22 9.95 21.35
C GLY A 251 62.94 10.26 22.80
N VAL A 252 63.59 9.47 23.63
CA VAL A 252 64.04 9.67 25.02
C VAL A 252 63.04 9.45 26.16
#